data_672d8db6b94833fa1337f3d5d4a3e802
#
_entry.id   672d8db6b94833fa1337f3d5d4a3e802
#
_cell.length_a   1.000
_cell.length_b   1.000
_cell.length_c   1.000
_cell.angle_alpha   90.00
_cell.angle_beta   90.00
_cell.angle_gamma   90.00
#
_symmetry.space_group_name_H-M   'P 1'
#
loop_
_entity.id
_entity.type
_entity.pdbx_description
1 polymer ?
#
loop_
_entity_poly.entity_id
_entity_poly.type
_entity_poly.pdbx_seq_one_letter_code
_entity_poly.pdbx_strand_id
1 'polypeptide(L)'
;MSDVLLFGATSPSGLAFLQGAGSLAVTVAGRRRPEGYADGPFQLCDLRAADSLDQPLAGTLVSFAPLWDLAPFLARLAQHDPERLAGVRAVVACSSSSVITKRFAFNRFDRDLVQRLTASQDLLIRTCQGLGLPCRIVAPTLIYGQVGAYGDRNLSQLLQWMRRFPMLPLPADTGLRQPIHARQLAAVVRTLAMALVRSTDAIPTGDVIAVGGDDTLTYHELLLRLQQQCDPSDRARRC
;
A
#
# COMPACT_ATOMS: atom_id res chain seq x y z
N MET A 1 12.95 21.88 -1.86
CA MET A 1 12.92 20.59 -2.56
C MET A 1 12.13 19.62 -1.71
N SER A 2 11.31 18.77 -2.30
CA SER A 2 10.54 17.76 -1.56
C SER A 2 11.43 16.60 -1.14
N ASP A 3 11.29 16.12 0.11
CA ASP A 3 12.00 14.93 0.58
C ASP A 3 11.34 13.66 0.05
N VAL A 4 10.00 13.70 -0.02
CA VAL A 4 9.15 12.56 -0.39
C VAL A 4 8.13 12.98 -1.45
N LEU A 5 7.98 12.15 -2.48
CA LEU A 5 6.88 12.19 -3.43
C LEU A 5 5.95 11.00 -3.14
N LEU A 6 4.73 11.29 -2.66
CA LEU A 6 3.78 10.31 -2.16
C LEU A 6 2.68 9.97 -3.16
N PHE A 7 2.64 8.73 -3.62
CA PHE A 7 1.55 8.16 -4.42
C PHE A 7 0.55 7.41 -3.53
N GLY A 8 -0.71 7.44 -3.90
CA GLY A 8 -1.77 6.71 -3.20
C GLY A 8 -2.21 7.34 -1.87
N ALA A 9 -2.03 8.65 -1.71
CA ALA A 9 -2.50 9.40 -0.53
C ALA A 9 -4.03 9.35 -0.32
N THR A 10 -4.80 8.92 -1.33
CA THR A 10 -6.25 8.68 -1.25
C THR A 10 -6.60 7.27 -0.75
N SER A 11 -5.68 6.61 -0.06
CA SER A 11 -5.90 5.35 0.67
C SER A 11 -5.75 5.59 2.18
N PRO A 12 -6.26 4.70 3.05
CA PRO A 12 -6.11 4.87 4.50
C PRO A 12 -4.66 4.98 4.94
N SER A 13 -3.79 4.10 4.44
CA SER A 13 -2.36 4.13 4.80
C SER A 13 -1.62 5.32 4.18
N GLY A 14 -1.97 5.73 2.96
CA GLY A 14 -1.38 6.89 2.32
C GLY A 14 -1.74 8.19 3.02
N LEU A 15 -3.01 8.37 3.42
CA LEU A 15 -3.42 9.52 4.23
C LEU A 15 -2.77 9.50 5.62
N ALA A 16 -2.67 8.32 6.26
CA ALA A 16 -1.99 8.18 7.54
C ALA A 16 -0.50 8.54 7.46
N PHE A 17 0.17 8.17 6.36
CA PHE A 17 1.56 8.58 6.09
C PHE A 17 1.66 10.10 6.02
N LEU A 18 0.80 10.73 5.24
CA LEU A 18 0.78 12.18 5.04
C LEU A 18 0.52 12.92 6.37
N GLN A 19 -0.48 12.49 7.15
CA GLN A 19 -0.78 13.06 8.47
C GLN A 19 0.36 12.89 9.48
N GLY A 20 1.14 11.82 9.36
CA GLY A 20 2.27 11.51 10.23
C GLY A 20 3.63 11.95 9.68
N ALA A 21 3.69 12.73 8.61
CA ALA A 21 4.94 13.08 7.92
C ALA A 21 5.94 13.87 8.81
N GLY A 22 5.45 14.58 9.82
CA GLY A 22 6.31 15.34 10.74
C GLY A 22 7.11 16.42 10.01
N SER A 23 8.43 16.33 10.09
CA SER A 23 9.35 17.29 9.43
C SER A 23 9.65 16.97 7.96
N LEU A 24 9.12 15.86 7.40
CA LEU A 24 9.33 15.54 5.99
C LEU A 24 8.56 16.49 5.08
N ALA A 25 9.25 17.08 4.11
CA ALA A 25 8.60 17.85 3.05
C ALA A 25 7.97 16.88 2.03
N VAL A 26 6.65 16.70 2.12
CA VAL A 26 5.92 15.74 1.27
C VAL A 26 5.16 16.47 0.17
N THR A 27 5.40 16.07 -1.08
CA THR A 27 4.54 16.38 -2.22
C THR A 27 3.65 15.19 -2.52
N VAL A 28 2.36 15.39 -2.66
CA VAL A 28 1.42 14.33 -3.05
C VAL A 28 1.34 14.26 -4.56
N ALA A 29 1.50 13.06 -5.13
CA ALA A 29 1.29 12.80 -6.54
C ALA A 29 0.07 11.88 -6.76
N GLY A 30 -0.79 12.23 -7.71
CA GLY A 30 -1.97 11.45 -8.02
C GLY A 30 -2.97 12.15 -8.92
N ARG A 31 -4.07 11.46 -9.24
CA ARG A 31 -5.13 11.98 -10.10
C ARG A 31 -6.00 13.04 -9.42
N ARG A 32 -6.01 13.08 -8.11
CA ARG A 32 -6.79 14.03 -7.29
C ARG A 32 -6.12 14.24 -5.94
N ARG A 33 -6.31 15.40 -5.37
CA ARG A 33 -5.87 15.71 -4.00
C ARG A 33 -6.62 14.84 -2.99
N PRO A 34 -5.95 14.42 -1.90
CA PRO A 34 -6.66 13.80 -0.78
C PRO A 34 -7.57 14.82 -0.08
N GLU A 35 -8.64 14.32 0.50
CA GLU A 35 -9.53 15.14 1.33
C GLU A 35 -8.77 15.72 2.54
N GLY A 36 -9.01 16.98 2.86
CA GLY A 36 -8.28 17.70 3.91
C GLY A 36 -6.86 18.14 3.55
N TYR A 37 -6.45 18.02 2.26
CA TYR A 37 -5.13 18.45 1.78
C TYR A 37 -5.23 19.46 0.62
N ALA A 38 -6.08 20.49 0.79
CA ALA A 38 -6.36 21.45 -0.28
C ALA A 38 -5.13 22.30 -0.66
N ASP A 39 -4.38 22.78 0.34
CA ASP A 39 -3.30 23.77 0.15
C ASP A 39 -1.89 23.13 0.11
N GLY A 40 -1.78 21.82 0.30
CA GLY A 40 -0.49 21.13 0.29
C GLY A 40 0.11 20.97 -1.12
N PRO A 41 1.45 20.76 -1.22
CA PRO A 41 2.11 20.53 -2.49
C PRO A 41 1.54 19.31 -3.21
N PHE A 42 1.11 19.50 -4.46
CA PHE A 42 0.47 18.46 -5.25
C PHE A 42 0.94 18.48 -6.70
N GLN A 43 1.24 17.29 -7.21
CA GLN A 43 1.60 17.04 -8.60
C GLN A 43 0.52 16.15 -9.25
N LEU A 44 -0.07 16.61 -10.34
CA LEU A 44 -0.99 15.77 -11.12
C LEU A 44 -0.21 14.62 -11.76
N CYS A 45 -0.65 13.40 -11.55
CA CYS A 45 -0.03 12.21 -12.12
C CYS A 45 -1.01 11.04 -12.16
N ASP A 46 -1.19 10.45 -13.34
CA ASP A 46 -1.89 9.17 -13.50
C ASP A 46 -0.86 8.08 -13.84
N LEU A 47 -0.66 7.14 -12.94
CA LEU A 47 0.27 6.02 -13.14
C LEU A 47 -0.06 5.13 -14.36
N ARG A 48 -1.26 5.24 -14.91
CA ARG A 48 -1.69 4.51 -16.12
C ARG A 48 -1.42 5.26 -17.41
N ALA A 49 -1.14 6.56 -17.32
CA ALA A 49 -0.86 7.43 -18.45
C ALA A 49 0.47 8.14 -18.23
N ALA A 50 1.52 7.71 -18.95
CA ALA A 50 2.87 8.28 -18.80
C ALA A 50 2.91 9.78 -19.15
N ASP A 51 2.07 10.20 -20.10
CA ASP A 51 1.99 11.58 -20.58
C ASP A 51 1.30 12.55 -19.58
N SER A 52 0.78 12.02 -18.46
CA SER A 52 0.11 12.80 -17.43
C SER A 52 1.04 13.55 -16.47
N LEU A 53 2.35 13.42 -16.64
CA LEU A 53 3.33 14.08 -15.78
C LEU A 53 3.57 15.52 -16.25
N ASP A 54 3.18 16.49 -15.42
CA ASP A 54 3.49 17.91 -15.66
C ASP A 54 4.93 18.27 -15.30
N GLN A 55 5.52 17.56 -14.33
CA GLN A 55 6.85 17.83 -13.80
C GLN A 55 7.65 16.54 -13.58
N PRO A 56 9.00 16.57 -13.63
CA PRO A 56 9.85 15.45 -13.26
C PRO A 56 9.58 14.96 -11.84
N LEU A 57 9.77 13.67 -11.60
CA LEU A 57 9.71 13.09 -10.28
C LEU A 57 10.98 13.39 -9.50
N ALA A 58 10.86 13.69 -8.22
CA ALA A 58 12.01 14.01 -7.38
C ALA A 58 11.83 13.54 -5.93
N GLY A 59 12.95 13.34 -5.24
CA GLY A 59 12.98 12.88 -3.85
C GLY A 59 12.83 11.36 -3.71
N THR A 60 12.48 10.89 -2.52
CA THR A 60 12.16 9.49 -2.27
C THR A 60 10.72 9.22 -2.68
N LEU A 61 10.52 8.33 -3.64
CA LEU A 61 9.17 7.91 -4.04
C LEU A 61 8.59 6.96 -3.00
N VAL A 62 7.44 7.32 -2.42
CA VAL A 62 6.68 6.47 -1.51
C VAL A 62 5.33 6.16 -2.15
N SER A 63 4.96 4.88 -2.26
CA SER A 63 3.73 4.49 -2.93
C SER A 63 2.88 3.52 -2.13
N PHE A 64 1.65 3.94 -1.87
CA PHE A 64 0.51 3.10 -1.46
C PHE A 64 -0.47 2.83 -2.62
N ALA A 65 -0.12 3.27 -3.83
CA ALA A 65 -0.87 2.93 -5.04
C ALA A 65 -0.64 1.46 -5.42
N PRO A 66 -1.52 0.85 -6.24
CA PRO A 66 -1.31 -0.50 -6.71
C PRO A 66 0.04 -0.67 -7.41
N LEU A 67 0.81 -1.67 -6.99
CA LEU A 67 2.16 -1.90 -7.51
C LEU A 67 2.16 -2.19 -9.02
N TRP A 68 1.11 -2.83 -9.52
CA TRP A 68 0.92 -3.09 -10.94
C TRP A 68 0.57 -1.87 -11.80
N ASP A 69 0.30 -0.72 -11.19
CA ASP A 69 0.21 0.57 -11.88
C ASP A 69 1.57 1.31 -11.77
N LEU A 70 2.21 1.30 -10.59
CA LEU A 70 3.48 1.99 -10.34
C LEU A 70 4.67 1.38 -11.13
N ALA A 71 4.85 0.06 -11.07
CA ALA A 71 6.02 -0.58 -11.66
C ALA A 71 6.10 -0.40 -13.18
N PRO A 72 5.02 -0.62 -13.98
CA PRO A 72 5.04 -0.33 -15.40
C PRO A 72 5.21 1.16 -15.72
N PHE A 73 4.68 2.05 -14.86
CA PHE A 73 4.85 3.49 -15.03
C PHE A 73 6.31 3.90 -14.92
N LEU A 74 7.01 3.48 -13.86
CA LEU A 74 8.44 3.78 -13.69
C LEU A 74 9.31 3.12 -14.76
N ALA A 75 8.98 1.89 -15.17
CA ALA A 75 9.69 1.20 -16.25
C ALA A 75 9.56 1.93 -17.60
N ARG A 76 8.36 2.44 -17.94
CA ARG A 76 8.18 3.25 -19.13
C ARG A 76 8.97 4.56 -19.10
N LEU A 77 8.96 5.27 -17.97
CA LEU A 77 9.77 6.48 -17.82
C LEU A 77 11.26 6.17 -17.95
N ALA A 78 11.75 5.10 -17.30
CA ALA A 78 13.14 4.69 -17.42
C ALA A 78 13.59 4.38 -18.84
N GLN A 79 12.68 3.85 -19.67
CA GLN A 79 12.95 3.49 -21.04
C GLN A 79 12.83 4.65 -22.05
N HIS A 80 11.85 5.53 -21.86
CA HIS A 80 11.46 6.52 -22.86
C HIS A 80 11.76 7.97 -22.46
N ASP A 81 11.87 8.25 -21.16
CA ASP A 81 12.08 9.61 -20.64
C ASP A 81 12.83 9.56 -19.28
N PRO A 82 14.06 9.03 -19.26
CA PRO A 82 14.82 8.85 -18.03
C PRO A 82 15.12 10.16 -17.28
N GLU A 83 15.12 11.28 -17.98
CA GLU A 83 15.36 12.60 -17.39
C GLU A 83 14.28 12.96 -16.36
N ARG A 84 13.07 12.47 -16.54
CA ARG A 84 11.98 12.63 -15.57
C ARG A 84 12.21 11.90 -14.25
N LEU A 85 13.14 10.95 -14.21
CA LEU A 85 13.55 10.20 -13.02
C LEU A 85 14.86 10.71 -12.41
N ALA A 86 15.56 11.67 -13.04
CA ALA A 86 16.86 12.13 -12.59
C ALA A 86 16.87 12.72 -11.17
N GLY A 87 15.73 13.23 -10.70
CA GLY A 87 15.58 13.75 -9.34
C GLY A 87 15.18 12.69 -8.30
N VAL A 88 14.92 11.44 -8.71
CA VAL A 88 14.53 10.34 -7.80
C VAL A 88 15.76 9.81 -7.09
N ARG A 89 15.68 9.62 -5.79
CA ARG A 89 16.78 9.14 -4.95
C ARG A 89 16.59 7.72 -4.44
N ALA A 90 15.34 7.31 -4.21
CA ALA A 90 15.01 5.98 -3.73
C ALA A 90 13.52 5.68 -3.96
N VAL A 91 13.12 4.42 -3.84
CA VAL A 91 11.73 3.98 -3.97
C VAL A 91 11.33 3.11 -2.78
N VAL A 92 10.20 3.44 -2.14
CA VAL A 92 9.50 2.59 -1.16
C VAL A 92 8.09 2.34 -1.66
N ALA A 93 7.75 1.11 -2.01
CA ALA A 93 6.45 0.76 -2.56
C ALA A 93 5.74 -0.31 -1.75
N CYS A 94 4.41 -0.21 -1.64
CA CYS A 94 3.59 -1.24 -1.04
C CYS A 94 3.17 -2.29 -2.08
N SER A 95 3.28 -3.56 -1.70
CA SER A 95 2.79 -4.73 -2.41
C SER A 95 1.72 -5.43 -1.55
N SER A 96 1.73 -6.75 -1.50
CA SER A 96 0.86 -7.57 -0.65
C SER A 96 1.54 -8.88 -0.29
N SER A 97 1.35 -9.36 0.95
CA SER A 97 1.74 -10.70 1.37
C SER A 97 0.99 -11.81 0.64
N SER A 98 -0.02 -11.49 -0.16
CA SER A 98 -0.73 -12.46 -1.01
C SER A 98 0.22 -13.21 -1.95
N VAL A 99 1.36 -12.64 -2.32
CA VAL A 99 2.40 -13.33 -3.10
C VAL A 99 2.87 -14.61 -2.38
N ILE A 100 2.97 -14.56 -1.06
CA ILE A 100 3.41 -15.71 -0.25
C ILE A 100 2.20 -16.56 0.17
N THR A 101 1.17 -15.93 0.72
CA THR A 101 0.05 -16.62 1.38
C THR A 101 -0.90 -17.30 0.40
N LYS A 102 -0.94 -16.86 -0.87
CA LYS A 102 -1.83 -17.38 -1.91
C LYS A 102 -1.09 -18.05 -3.07
N ARG A 103 0.22 -18.29 -2.95
CA ARG A 103 1.02 -18.84 -4.06
C ARG A 103 0.56 -20.24 -4.52
N PHE A 104 -0.13 -20.99 -3.66
CA PHE A 104 -0.70 -22.30 -3.97
C PHE A 104 -2.22 -22.29 -4.10
N ALA A 105 -2.81 -21.12 -4.36
CA ALA A 105 -4.27 -21.02 -4.49
C ALA A 105 -4.80 -21.82 -5.67
N PHE A 106 -5.89 -22.55 -5.44
CA PHE A 106 -6.56 -23.34 -6.48
C PHE A 106 -7.44 -22.47 -7.39
N ASN A 107 -8.02 -21.37 -6.88
CA ASN A 107 -8.89 -20.52 -7.66
C ASN A 107 -8.09 -19.62 -8.60
N ARG A 108 -8.65 -19.35 -9.78
CA ARG A 108 -8.03 -18.52 -10.82
C ARG A 108 -7.76 -17.10 -10.37
N PHE A 109 -8.70 -16.50 -9.66
CA PHE A 109 -8.58 -15.11 -9.21
C PHE A 109 -7.34 -14.87 -8.34
N ASP A 110 -7.10 -15.75 -7.36
CA ASP A 110 -5.93 -15.62 -6.48
C ASP A 110 -4.62 -15.95 -7.22
N ARG A 111 -4.63 -16.90 -8.16
CA ARG A 111 -3.45 -17.17 -9.02
C ARG A 111 -3.09 -15.97 -9.88
N ASP A 112 -4.07 -15.36 -10.55
CA ASP A 112 -3.87 -14.17 -11.39
C ASP A 112 -3.36 -12.99 -10.55
N LEU A 113 -3.87 -12.83 -9.31
CA LEU A 113 -3.40 -11.82 -8.38
C LEU A 113 -1.93 -12.04 -8.00
N VAL A 114 -1.55 -13.26 -7.61
CA VAL A 114 -0.17 -13.62 -7.26
C VAL A 114 0.77 -13.37 -8.43
N GLN A 115 0.42 -13.84 -9.63
CA GLN A 115 1.22 -13.64 -10.83
C GLN A 115 1.42 -12.16 -11.12
N ARG A 116 0.36 -11.37 -11.05
CA ARG A 116 0.41 -9.92 -11.29
C ARG A 116 1.28 -9.20 -10.27
N LEU A 117 1.16 -9.54 -8.99
CA LEU A 117 1.96 -8.94 -7.93
C LEU A 117 3.43 -9.30 -8.08
N THR A 118 3.75 -10.59 -8.30
CA THR A 118 5.14 -11.06 -8.49
C THR A 118 5.78 -10.38 -9.68
N ALA A 119 5.12 -10.38 -10.84
CA ALA A 119 5.63 -9.70 -12.04
C ALA A 119 5.88 -8.20 -11.80
N SER A 120 5.02 -7.55 -11.02
CA SER A 120 5.18 -6.13 -10.69
C SER A 120 6.33 -5.88 -9.71
N GLN A 121 6.54 -6.77 -8.72
CA GLN A 121 7.70 -6.70 -7.82
C GLN A 121 9.01 -6.84 -8.61
N ASP A 122 9.10 -7.85 -9.44
CA ASP A 122 10.29 -8.12 -10.27
C ASP A 122 10.57 -6.97 -11.24
N LEU A 123 9.52 -6.41 -11.85
CA LEU A 123 9.67 -5.27 -12.76
C LEU A 123 10.19 -4.04 -12.02
N LEU A 124 9.63 -3.71 -10.85
CA LEU A 124 10.06 -2.56 -10.06
C LEU A 124 11.52 -2.72 -9.62
N ILE A 125 11.90 -3.91 -9.12
CA ILE A 125 13.25 -4.20 -8.66
C ILE A 125 14.25 -4.02 -9.82
N ARG A 126 13.98 -4.65 -10.98
CA ARG A 126 14.85 -4.51 -12.17
C ARG A 126 14.96 -3.07 -12.64
N THR A 127 13.85 -2.33 -12.65
CA THR A 127 13.86 -0.92 -13.05
C THR A 127 14.73 -0.09 -12.11
N CYS A 128 14.56 -0.24 -10.80
CA CYS A 128 15.38 0.47 -9.81
C CYS A 128 16.85 0.08 -9.91
N GLN A 129 17.16 -1.21 -10.10
CA GLN A 129 18.54 -1.69 -10.30
C GLN A 129 19.18 -1.06 -11.54
N GLY A 130 18.46 -1.03 -12.66
CA GLY A 130 18.94 -0.40 -13.89
C GLY A 130 19.20 1.11 -13.77
N LEU A 131 18.50 1.78 -12.86
CA LEU A 131 18.67 3.20 -12.55
C LEU A 131 19.66 3.46 -11.40
N GLY A 132 20.20 2.42 -10.75
CA GLY A 132 21.04 2.57 -9.56
C GLY A 132 20.29 3.10 -8.33
N LEU A 133 18.98 2.93 -8.27
CA LEU A 133 18.12 3.46 -7.19
C LEU A 133 17.91 2.42 -6.08
N PRO A 134 18.13 2.78 -4.81
CA PRO A 134 17.68 1.97 -3.68
C PRO A 134 16.17 1.73 -3.75
N CYS A 135 15.74 0.46 -3.56
CA CYS A 135 14.33 0.08 -3.62
C CYS A 135 13.97 -0.82 -2.44
N ARG A 136 12.84 -0.53 -1.80
CA ARG A 136 12.20 -1.36 -0.77
C ARG A 136 10.75 -1.62 -1.15
N ILE A 137 10.34 -2.87 -1.06
CA ILE A 137 8.95 -3.26 -1.26
C ILE A 137 8.40 -3.78 0.07
N VAL A 138 7.38 -3.12 0.59
CA VAL A 138 6.67 -3.55 1.80
C VAL A 138 5.48 -4.39 1.38
N ALA A 139 5.41 -5.64 1.85
CA ALA A 139 4.34 -6.58 1.57
C ALA A 139 3.45 -6.77 2.82
N PRO A 140 2.46 -5.89 3.05
CA PRO A 140 1.57 -5.99 4.19
C PRO A 140 0.63 -7.18 4.06
N THR A 141 0.20 -7.67 5.21
CA THR A 141 -0.89 -8.62 5.35
C THR A 141 -2.25 -7.92 5.17
N LEU A 142 -3.29 -8.37 5.88
CA LEU A 142 -4.63 -7.78 5.81
C LEU A 142 -4.64 -6.37 6.41
N ILE A 143 -4.67 -5.34 5.56
CA ILE A 143 -4.76 -3.95 5.99
C ILE A 143 -6.19 -3.63 6.42
N TYR A 144 -6.36 -2.97 7.57
CA TYR A 144 -7.65 -2.53 8.06
C TYR A 144 -7.61 -1.11 8.65
N GLY A 145 -8.80 -0.56 8.88
CA GLY A 145 -9.04 0.70 9.54
C GLY A 145 -9.41 1.84 8.62
N GLN A 146 -9.91 2.90 9.23
CA GLN A 146 -10.32 4.13 8.57
C GLN A 146 -9.39 5.27 8.98
N VAL A 147 -9.00 6.10 8.02
CA VAL A 147 -8.22 7.32 8.24
C VAL A 147 -8.85 8.45 7.42
N GLY A 148 -9.40 9.44 8.10
CA GLY A 148 -10.22 10.47 7.46
C GLY A 148 -11.38 9.86 6.67
N ALA A 149 -11.55 10.28 5.43
CA ALA A 149 -12.57 9.79 4.53
C ALA A 149 -12.27 8.41 3.92
N TYR A 150 -11.07 7.85 4.12
CA TYR A 150 -10.65 6.62 3.46
C TYR A 150 -10.68 5.45 4.43
N GLY A 151 -11.48 4.42 4.09
CA GLY A 151 -11.58 3.14 4.80
C GLY A 151 -10.94 1.98 4.03
N ASP A 152 -10.63 0.91 4.74
CA ASP A 152 -10.28 -0.34 4.10
C ASP A 152 -11.51 -0.94 3.39
N ARG A 153 -11.28 -1.78 2.39
CA ARG A 153 -12.37 -2.43 1.64
C ARG A 153 -12.71 -3.82 2.16
N ASN A 154 -11.79 -4.47 2.86
CA ASN A 154 -11.93 -5.86 3.23
C ASN A 154 -12.75 -6.04 4.50
N LEU A 155 -12.26 -5.50 5.63
CA LEU A 155 -12.94 -5.64 6.91
C LEU A 155 -14.18 -4.76 7.00
N SER A 156 -14.16 -3.57 6.38
CA SER A 156 -15.35 -2.71 6.31
C SER A 156 -16.49 -3.37 5.55
N GLN A 157 -16.22 -4.07 4.45
CA GLN A 157 -17.24 -4.82 3.72
C GLN A 157 -17.74 -6.03 4.53
N LEU A 158 -16.84 -6.74 5.21
CA LEU A 158 -17.20 -7.84 6.08
C LEU A 158 -18.12 -7.39 7.23
N LEU A 159 -17.78 -6.28 7.89
CA LEU A 159 -18.63 -5.65 8.91
C LEU A 159 -20.01 -5.27 8.36
N GLN A 160 -20.09 -4.71 7.15
CA GLN A 160 -21.37 -4.41 6.51
C GLN A 160 -22.21 -5.67 6.28
N TRP A 161 -21.58 -6.77 5.86
CA TRP A 161 -22.27 -8.05 5.70
C TRP A 161 -22.76 -8.61 7.05
N MET A 162 -21.91 -8.57 8.08
CA MET A 162 -22.28 -8.99 9.43
C MET A 162 -23.46 -8.20 9.99
N ARG A 163 -23.55 -6.91 9.68
CA ARG A 163 -24.69 -6.06 10.07
C ARG A 163 -25.97 -6.38 9.32
N ARG A 164 -25.85 -6.82 8.07
CA ARG A 164 -27.00 -7.03 7.17
C ARG A 164 -27.56 -8.46 7.24
N PHE A 165 -26.72 -9.46 7.39
CA PHE A 165 -27.09 -10.87 7.33
C PHE A 165 -27.01 -11.53 8.71
N PRO A 166 -28.01 -12.36 9.09
CA PRO A 166 -28.02 -13.06 10.38
C PRO A 166 -26.94 -14.14 10.46
N MET A 167 -26.55 -14.73 9.36
CA MET A 167 -25.49 -15.74 9.26
C MET A 167 -24.58 -15.46 8.08
N LEU A 168 -23.28 -15.69 8.28
CA LEU A 168 -22.27 -15.67 7.20
C LEU A 168 -21.73 -17.07 7.05
N PRO A 169 -21.82 -17.71 5.86
CA PRO A 169 -21.18 -18.98 5.61
C PRO A 169 -19.66 -18.77 5.61
N LEU A 170 -18.97 -19.40 6.54
CA LEU A 170 -17.54 -19.28 6.69
C LEU A 170 -16.87 -20.61 6.32
N PRO A 171 -15.78 -20.57 5.52
CA PRO A 171 -14.98 -21.76 5.30
C PRO A 171 -14.33 -22.23 6.60
N ALA A 172 -14.32 -23.54 6.86
CA ALA A 172 -13.81 -24.11 8.11
C ALA A 172 -12.32 -23.81 8.32
N ASP A 173 -11.46 -24.01 7.37
CA ASP A 173 -10.00 -23.81 7.52
C ASP A 173 -9.48 -22.69 6.62
N THR A 174 -9.42 -21.48 7.14
CA THR A 174 -9.00 -20.30 6.37
C THR A 174 -7.59 -19.80 6.69
N GLY A 175 -6.84 -20.53 7.54
CA GLY A 175 -5.49 -20.20 7.97
C GLY A 175 -5.43 -18.94 8.87
N LEU A 176 -4.21 -18.56 9.22
CA LEU A 176 -3.93 -17.45 10.13
C LEU A 176 -3.96 -16.10 9.41
N ARG A 177 -4.30 -15.06 10.14
CA ARG A 177 -4.32 -13.66 9.71
C ARG A 177 -3.53 -12.80 10.70
N GLN A 178 -2.79 -11.84 10.18
CA GLN A 178 -2.11 -10.81 10.99
C GLN A 178 -2.60 -9.44 10.53
N PRO A 179 -3.81 -9.02 10.93
CA PRO A 179 -4.35 -7.75 10.46
C PRO A 179 -3.47 -6.59 10.94
N ILE A 180 -3.06 -5.72 10.01
CA ILE A 180 -2.26 -4.53 10.29
C ILE A 180 -3.12 -3.27 10.12
N HIS A 181 -3.13 -2.39 11.12
CA HIS A 181 -3.84 -1.14 10.99
C HIS A 181 -3.16 -0.19 9.99
N ALA A 182 -3.95 0.55 9.21
CA ALA A 182 -3.44 1.47 8.20
C ALA A 182 -2.40 2.47 8.72
N ARG A 183 -2.54 2.93 9.98
CA ARG A 183 -1.56 3.83 10.63
C ARG A 183 -0.26 3.12 10.99
N GLN A 184 -0.30 1.85 11.40
CA GLN A 184 0.90 1.04 11.67
C GLN A 184 1.69 0.82 10.38
N LEU A 185 1.01 0.42 9.28
CA LEU A 185 1.65 0.29 7.98
C LEU A 185 2.29 1.61 7.54
N ALA A 186 1.58 2.72 7.68
CA ALA A 186 2.10 4.05 7.36
C ALA A 186 3.35 4.40 8.18
N ALA A 187 3.39 4.03 9.47
CA ALA A 187 4.55 4.25 10.33
C ALA A 187 5.77 3.44 9.87
N VAL A 188 5.59 2.16 9.52
CA VAL A 188 6.67 1.31 8.97
C VAL A 188 7.22 1.91 7.68
N VAL A 189 6.35 2.24 6.73
CA VAL A 189 6.76 2.84 5.44
C VAL A 189 7.47 4.17 5.65
N ARG A 190 7.03 4.99 6.61
CA ARG A 190 7.67 6.26 6.96
C ARG A 190 9.07 6.05 7.52
N THR A 191 9.26 5.08 8.43
CA THR A 191 10.58 4.75 8.97
C THR A 191 11.55 4.35 7.86
N LEU A 192 11.11 3.52 6.91
CA LEU A 192 11.92 3.13 5.75
C LEU A 192 12.23 4.33 4.85
N ALA A 193 11.23 5.17 4.56
CA ALA A 193 11.43 6.37 3.74
C ALA A 193 12.40 7.35 4.40
N MET A 194 12.28 7.58 5.72
CA MET A 194 13.21 8.45 6.46
C MET A 194 14.64 7.92 6.45
N ALA A 195 14.83 6.60 6.57
CA ALA A 195 16.14 5.98 6.47
C ALA A 195 16.77 6.25 5.09
N LEU A 196 15.99 6.10 4.00
CA LEU A 196 16.45 6.35 2.64
C LEU A 196 16.65 7.83 2.32
N VAL A 197 15.89 8.73 2.94
CA VAL A 197 16.11 10.19 2.82
C VAL A 197 17.46 10.61 3.44
N ARG A 198 17.84 9.97 4.55
CA ARG A 198 19.04 10.31 5.32
C ARG A 198 20.31 9.68 4.76
N SER A 199 20.23 8.48 4.23
CA SER A 199 21.38 7.74 3.68
C SER A 199 20.91 6.76 2.62
N THR A 200 21.51 6.85 1.42
CA THR A 200 21.26 5.92 0.32
C THR A 200 22.38 4.86 0.20
N ASP A 201 23.51 5.06 0.91
CA ASP A 201 24.78 4.40 0.59
C ASP A 201 24.93 2.94 1.04
N ALA A 202 24.03 2.43 1.88
CA ALA A 202 24.21 1.10 2.51
C ALA A 202 23.00 0.16 2.34
N ILE A 203 22.03 0.49 1.49
CA ILE A 203 20.77 -0.25 1.45
C ILE A 203 20.70 -1.13 0.19
N PRO A 204 20.79 -2.47 0.32
CA PRO A 204 20.64 -3.35 -0.83
C PRO A 204 19.32 -3.10 -1.57
N THR A 205 19.37 -3.11 -2.90
CA THR A 205 18.19 -2.92 -3.74
C THR A 205 17.44 -4.24 -3.89
N GLY A 206 16.12 -4.23 -3.68
CA GLY A 206 15.27 -5.36 -4.06
C GLY A 206 14.72 -6.21 -2.91
N ASP A 207 14.83 -5.76 -1.66
CA ASP A 207 14.22 -6.50 -0.54
C ASP A 207 12.71 -6.33 -0.52
N VAL A 208 12.00 -7.46 -0.41
CA VAL A 208 10.56 -7.52 -0.12
C VAL A 208 10.37 -7.82 1.36
N ILE A 209 9.86 -6.86 2.11
CA ILE A 209 9.69 -6.92 3.55
C ILE A 209 8.24 -7.27 3.87
N ALA A 210 7.99 -8.48 4.37
CA ALA A 210 6.67 -8.87 4.86
C ALA A 210 6.37 -8.15 6.18
N VAL A 211 5.18 -7.54 6.28
CA VAL A 211 4.76 -6.79 7.46
C VAL A 211 3.35 -7.21 7.86
N GLY A 212 3.19 -7.64 9.11
CA GLY A 212 1.91 -7.96 9.75
C GLY A 212 1.62 -7.07 10.94
N GLY A 213 0.42 -7.18 11.50
CA GLY A 213 0.10 -6.59 12.79
C GLY A 213 0.64 -7.42 13.96
N ASP A 214 0.42 -6.94 15.17
CA ASP A 214 0.98 -7.54 16.38
C ASP A 214 0.30 -8.87 16.76
N ASP A 215 -0.98 -9.04 16.38
CA ASP A 215 -1.77 -10.24 16.67
C ASP A 215 -1.81 -11.21 15.49
N THR A 216 -1.61 -12.48 15.78
CA THR A 216 -1.89 -13.58 14.84
C THR A 216 -3.21 -14.25 15.23
N LEU A 217 -4.20 -14.19 14.36
CA LEU A 217 -5.57 -14.62 14.61
C LEU A 217 -5.99 -15.69 13.59
N THR A 218 -6.77 -16.67 14.03
CA THR A 218 -7.58 -17.46 13.11
C THR A 218 -8.66 -16.58 12.49
N TYR A 219 -9.24 -16.99 11.37
CA TYR A 219 -10.33 -16.21 10.76
C TYR A 219 -11.56 -16.16 11.68
N HIS A 220 -11.80 -17.23 12.44
CA HIS A 220 -12.87 -17.27 13.44
C HIS A 220 -12.65 -16.22 14.56
N GLU A 221 -11.45 -16.15 15.13
CA GLU A 221 -11.11 -15.14 16.16
C GLU A 221 -11.22 -13.73 15.61
N LEU A 222 -10.79 -13.50 14.37
CA LEU A 222 -10.95 -12.19 13.72
C LEU A 222 -12.43 -11.81 13.64
N LEU A 223 -13.31 -12.73 13.25
CA LEU A 223 -14.75 -12.48 13.16
C LEU A 223 -15.39 -12.24 14.53
N LEU A 224 -15.00 -13.01 15.54
CA LEU A 224 -15.47 -12.76 16.91
C LEU A 224 -15.08 -11.36 17.40
N ARG A 225 -13.85 -10.92 17.14
CA ARG A 225 -13.41 -9.56 17.49
C ARG A 225 -14.19 -8.49 16.72
N LEU A 226 -14.50 -8.72 15.45
CA LEU A 226 -15.34 -7.81 14.65
C LEU A 226 -16.78 -7.78 15.18
N GLN A 227 -17.32 -8.92 15.55
CA GLN A 227 -18.67 -9.02 16.13
C GLN A 227 -18.80 -8.25 17.44
N GLN A 228 -17.76 -8.25 18.28
CA GLN A 228 -17.73 -7.48 19.52
C GLN A 228 -17.79 -5.95 19.30
N GLN A 229 -17.39 -5.49 18.10
CA GLN A 229 -17.47 -4.08 17.71
C GLN A 229 -18.82 -3.71 17.05
N CYS A 230 -19.70 -4.67 16.80
CA CYS A 230 -21.03 -4.43 16.29
C CYS A 230 -21.95 -3.93 17.40
N ASP A 231 -22.88 -3.03 17.04
CA ASP A 231 -23.93 -2.57 17.96
C ASP A 231 -24.83 -3.74 18.38
N PRO A 232 -25.36 -3.78 19.64
CA PRO A 232 -26.34 -4.78 20.08
C PRO A 232 -27.57 -4.90 19.18
N SER A 233 -27.91 -3.82 18.46
CA SER A 233 -29.01 -3.81 17.49
C SER A 233 -28.64 -4.45 16.15
N ASP A 234 -27.36 -4.66 15.85
CA ASP A 234 -26.90 -5.29 14.62
C ASP A 234 -27.30 -6.79 14.58
N ARG A 235 -27.76 -7.25 13.41
CA ARG A 235 -28.28 -8.63 13.26
C ARG A 235 -27.26 -9.73 13.58
N ALA A 236 -25.99 -9.47 13.34
CA ALA A 236 -24.90 -10.43 13.57
C ALA A 236 -24.65 -10.79 15.06
N ARG A 237 -25.22 -10.04 16.02
CA ARG A 237 -25.16 -10.39 17.45
C ARG A 237 -26.22 -11.40 17.90
N ARG A 238 -27.11 -11.80 17.02
CA ARG A 238 -28.21 -12.73 17.34
C ARG A 238 -27.90 -14.20 16.93
N CYS A 239 -26.66 -14.47 16.51
CA CYS A 239 -26.20 -15.81 16.12
C CYS A 239 -25.31 -16.40 17.20
#